data_f4627e49f4c21f81a80f6b6b70a8b1c9
#
_entry.id   f4627e49f4c21f81a80f6b6b70a8b1c9
#
_cell.length_a   1.000
_cell.length_b   1.000
_cell.length_c   1.000
_cell.angle_alpha   90.00
_cell.angle_beta   90.00
_cell.angle_gamma   90.00
#
_symmetry.space_group_name_H-M   'P 1'
#
loop_
_entity.id
_entity.type
_entity.pdbx_description
1 polymer ?
#
loop_
_entity_poly.entity_id
_entity_poly.type
_entity_poly.pdbx_seq_one_letter_code
_entity_poly.pdbx_strand_id
1 'polypeptide(L)'
;MNVETVREYCLNKKGVTESFPFDDVSLVVKVMNKMFALIDLEEANHIALKCDPEKAIELREHYSGIEGAYHFNKKYWNSVRFDSDVDLSLIHI
;
A
#
# COMPACT_ATOMS: atom_id res chain seq x y z
N MET A 1 -0.35 13.07 -2.54
CA MET A 1 -1.00 11.77 -2.29
C MET A 1 -1.66 11.79 -0.91
N ASN A 2 -2.88 11.31 -0.81
CA ASN A 2 -3.60 11.22 0.46
C ASN A 2 -4.49 9.98 0.46
N VAL A 3 -5.16 9.70 1.59
CA VAL A 3 -5.98 8.50 1.74
C VAL A 3 -7.06 8.41 0.64
N GLU A 4 -7.77 9.51 0.38
CA GLU A 4 -8.84 9.50 -0.62
C GLU A 4 -8.35 9.19 -2.02
N THR A 5 -7.29 9.85 -2.47
CA THR A 5 -6.74 9.65 -3.81
C THR A 5 -6.17 8.24 -3.98
N VAL A 6 -5.48 7.73 -2.96
CA VAL A 6 -4.92 6.38 -2.97
C VAL A 6 -6.03 5.33 -3.00
N ARG A 7 -7.06 5.53 -2.16
CA ARG A 7 -8.21 4.61 -2.11
C ARG A 7 -8.93 4.57 -3.46
N GLU A 8 -9.21 5.73 -4.05
CA GLU A 8 -9.85 5.80 -5.36
C GLU A 8 -9.01 5.14 -6.45
N TYR A 9 -7.71 5.35 -6.42
CA TYR A 9 -6.79 4.73 -7.36
C TYR A 9 -6.86 3.20 -7.27
N CYS A 10 -6.85 2.67 -6.06
CA CYS A 10 -6.94 1.22 -5.84
C CYS A 10 -8.30 0.66 -6.28
N LEU A 11 -9.39 1.35 -5.94
CA LEU A 11 -10.75 0.89 -6.27
C LEU A 11 -11.06 0.92 -7.75
N ASN A 12 -10.32 1.69 -8.53
CA ASN A 12 -10.48 1.71 -9.99
C ASN A 12 -9.87 0.50 -10.68
N LYS A 13 -9.12 -0.32 -9.97
CA LYS A 13 -8.56 -1.55 -10.52
C LYS A 13 -9.64 -2.64 -10.58
N LYS A 14 -9.56 -3.48 -11.60
CA LYS A 14 -10.57 -4.52 -11.82
C LYS A 14 -10.49 -5.61 -10.74
N GLY A 15 -11.64 -6.02 -10.24
CA GLY A 15 -11.72 -7.11 -9.26
C GLY A 15 -11.31 -6.73 -7.85
N VAL A 16 -11.29 -5.44 -7.54
CA VAL A 16 -10.87 -4.94 -6.23
C VAL A 16 -12.05 -4.86 -5.27
N THR A 17 -11.82 -5.27 -4.02
CA THR A 17 -12.76 -5.11 -2.91
C THR A 17 -12.04 -4.50 -1.72
N GLU A 18 -12.79 -3.83 -0.83
CA GLU A 18 -12.23 -3.29 0.40
C GLU A 18 -12.99 -3.81 1.61
N SER A 19 -12.31 -3.92 2.75
CA SER A 19 -12.91 -4.44 3.98
C SER A 19 -12.08 -4.05 5.19
N PHE A 20 -12.61 -4.34 6.38
CA PHE A 20 -11.94 -4.13 7.67
C PHE A 20 -11.88 -5.46 8.43
N PRO A 21 -11.05 -6.42 8.02
CA PRO A 21 -11.03 -7.74 8.64
C PRO A 21 -10.34 -7.79 10.00
N PHE A 22 -9.53 -6.80 10.36
CA PHE A 22 -8.73 -6.80 11.59
C PHE A 22 -9.31 -5.87 12.67
N ASP A 23 -9.69 -4.65 12.27
CA ASP A 23 -10.22 -3.63 13.15
C ASP A 23 -11.00 -2.61 12.31
N ASP A 24 -11.41 -1.49 12.91
CA ASP A 24 -12.21 -0.47 12.22
C ASP A 24 -11.38 0.70 11.64
N VAL A 25 -10.04 0.64 11.73
CA VAL A 25 -9.15 1.69 11.23
C VAL A 25 -8.18 1.18 10.16
N SER A 26 -8.05 -0.13 9.98
CA SER A 26 -7.14 -0.73 9.00
C SER A 26 -7.92 -1.17 7.76
N LEU A 27 -7.98 -0.28 6.77
CA LEU A 27 -8.66 -0.55 5.51
C LEU A 27 -7.82 -1.49 4.66
N VAL A 28 -8.32 -2.69 4.41
CA VAL A 28 -7.64 -3.70 3.59
C VAL A 28 -8.25 -3.71 2.20
N VAL A 29 -7.40 -3.66 1.18
CA VAL A 29 -7.79 -3.71 -0.23
C VAL A 29 -7.31 -5.03 -0.81
N LYS A 30 -8.22 -5.76 -1.44
CA LYS A 30 -7.95 -7.09 -2.01
C LYS A 30 -8.22 -7.10 -3.50
N VAL A 31 -7.44 -7.88 -4.22
CA VAL A 31 -7.69 -8.24 -5.62
C VAL A 31 -7.92 -9.74 -5.67
N MET A 32 -9.09 -10.17 -6.16
CA MET A 32 -9.42 -11.59 -6.28
C MET A 32 -9.21 -12.34 -4.96
N ASN A 33 -9.65 -11.73 -3.86
CA ASN A 33 -9.55 -12.24 -2.49
C ASN A 33 -8.13 -12.28 -1.91
N LYS A 34 -7.16 -11.70 -2.59
CA LYS A 34 -5.78 -11.60 -2.07
C LYS A 34 -5.49 -10.17 -1.65
N MET A 35 -5.04 -10.00 -0.42
CA MET A 35 -4.67 -8.69 0.11
C MET A 35 -3.45 -8.15 -0.63
N PHE A 36 -3.55 -6.92 -1.15
CA PHE A 36 -2.42 -6.26 -1.78
C PHE A 36 -2.09 -4.90 -1.17
N ALA A 37 -2.99 -4.32 -0.40
CA ALA A 37 -2.76 -3.01 0.22
C ALA A 37 -3.47 -2.93 1.57
N LEU A 38 -2.88 -2.15 2.47
CA LEU A 38 -3.50 -1.80 3.75
C LEU A 38 -3.26 -0.32 4.03
N ILE A 39 -4.32 0.42 4.31
CA ILE A 39 -4.26 1.84 4.65
C ILE A 39 -4.68 2.00 6.10
N ASP A 40 -3.79 2.58 6.92
CA ASP A 40 -4.11 2.93 8.30
C ASP A 40 -4.87 4.27 8.29
N LEU A 41 -6.16 4.22 8.56
CA LEU A 41 -7.02 5.41 8.54
C LEU A 41 -6.80 6.32 9.75
N GLU A 42 -6.22 5.79 10.82
CA GLU A 42 -5.92 6.57 12.02
C GLU A 42 -4.71 7.47 11.80
N GLU A 43 -3.60 6.92 11.33
CA GLU A 43 -2.41 7.71 10.99
C GLU A 43 -2.57 8.46 9.66
N ALA A 44 -3.17 7.80 8.67
CA ALA A 44 -3.53 8.37 7.37
C ALA A 44 -2.35 9.03 6.61
N ASN A 45 -1.13 8.53 6.83
CA ASN A 45 0.09 9.11 6.24
C ASN A 45 0.91 8.15 5.39
N HIS A 46 0.47 6.89 5.27
CA HIS A 46 1.18 5.89 4.48
C HIS A 46 0.23 4.77 4.03
N ILE A 47 0.71 3.99 3.08
CA ILE A 47 0.03 2.78 2.62
C ILE A 47 1.04 1.63 2.59
N ALA A 48 0.64 0.45 3.07
CA ALA A 48 1.43 -0.76 2.92
C ALA A 48 1.01 -1.47 1.64
N LEU A 49 1.99 -1.79 0.79
CA LEU A 49 1.74 -2.40 -0.53
C LEU A 49 2.54 -3.68 -0.68
N LYS A 50 1.87 -4.71 -1.18
CA LYS A 50 2.54 -5.97 -1.51
C LYS A 50 3.24 -5.84 -2.86
N CYS A 51 4.46 -6.35 -2.95
CA CYS A 51 5.18 -6.36 -4.21
C CYS A 51 6.18 -7.52 -4.27
N ASP A 52 6.68 -7.77 -5.48
CA ASP A 52 7.73 -8.74 -5.73
C ASP A 52 8.98 -8.40 -4.89
N PRO A 53 9.68 -9.41 -4.30
CA PRO A 53 10.82 -9.15 -3.43
C PRO A 53 11.93 -8.30 -4.06
N GLU A 54 12.29 -8.58 -5.30
CA GLU A 54 13.33 -7.80 -6.00
C GLU A 54 12.87 -6.36 -6.24
N LYS A 55 11.63 -6.19 -6.62
CA LYS A 55 11.02 -4.87 -6.84
C LYS A 55 10.94 -4.10 -5.53
N ALA A 56 10.62 -4.77 -4.43
CA ALA A 56 10.54 -4.14 -3.12
C ALA A 56 11.87 -3.50 -2.71
N ILE A 57 12.97 -4.23 -2.89
CA ILE A 57 14.32 -3.75 -2.60
C ILE A 57 14.67 -2.57 -3.50
N GLU A 58 14.42 -2.70 -4.79
CA GLU A 58 14.70 -1.66 -5.79
C GLU A 58 13.99 -0.35 -5.45
N LEU A 59 12.71 -0.43 -5.12
CA LEU A 59 11.93 0.76 -4.76
C LEU A 59 12.42 1.43 -3.48
N ARG A 60 12.83 0.63 -2.48
CA ARG A 60 13.38 1.18 -1.23
C ARG A 60 14.71 1.90 -1.45
N GLU A 61 15.50 1.45 -2.42
CA GLU A 61 16.76 2.10 -2.77
C GLU A 61 16.56 3.40 -3.53
N HIS A 62 15.54 3.46 -4.39
CA HIS A 62 15.26 4.62 -5.23
C HIS A 62 14.50 5.74 -4.54
N TYR A 63 13.62 5.41 -3.60
CA TYR A 63 12.71 6.39 -3.00
C TYR A 63 12.85 6.42 -1.49
N SER A 64 13.19 7.59 -0.96
CA SER A 64 13.31 7.78 0.49
C SER A 64 11.99 7.60 1.23
N GLY A 65 10.85 7.78 0.55
CA GLY A 65 9.52 7.59 1.13
C GLY A 65 9.05 6.15 1.16
N ILE A 66 9.86 5.20 0.69
CA ILE A 66 9.52 3.79 0.67
C ILE A 66 10.45 3.01 1.59
N GLU A 67 9.87 2.23 2.50
CA GLU A 67 10.63 1.39 3.43
C GLU A 67 9.91 0.06 3.64
N GLY A 68 10.56 -0.90 4.31
CA GLY A 68 9.92 -2.17 4.64
C GLY A 68 8.77 -1.95 5.62
N ALA A 69 7.63 -2.61 5.39
CA ALA A 69 6.47 -2.46 6.26
C ALA A 69 6.67 -3.21 7.58
N TYR A 70 6.53 -2.50 8.70
CA TYR A 70 6.85 -3.01 10.04
C TYR A 70 6.03 -4.22 10.46
N HIS A 71 4.74 -4.21 10.16
CA HIS A 71 3.81 -5.24 10.64
C HIS A 71 3.59 -6.35 9.64
N PHE A 72 4.36 -6.37 8.56
CA PHE A 72 4.26 -7.33 7.48
C PHE A 72 5.61 -7.96 7.20
N ASN A 73 5.62 -9.00 6.38
CA ASN A 73 6.86 -9.58 5.90
C ASN A 73 7.54 -8.57 4.96
N LYS A 74 8.65 -7.99 5.39
CA LYS A 74 9.38 -6.95 4.66
C LYS A 74 9.91 -7.41 3.31
N LYS A 75 10.00 -8.70 3.09
CA LYS A 75 10.41 -9.27 1.80
C LYS A 75 9.39 -8.97 0.71
N TYR A 76 8.10 -8.95 1.06
CA TYR A 76 6.99 -8.79 0.12
C TYR A 76 6.19 -7.51 0.29
N TRP A 77 6.45 -6.73 1.33
CA TRP A 77 5.64 -5.57 1.68
C TRP A 77 6.49 -4.33 1.89
N ASN A 78 6.10 -3.24 1.24
CA ASN A 78 6.69 -1.92 1.44
C ASN A 78 5.66 -0.97 2.00
N SER A 79 6.14 -0.04 2.84
CA SER A 79 5.36 1.10 3.31
C SER A 79 5.72 2.33 2.49
N VAL A 80 4.72 3.00 1.92
CA VAL A 80 4.91 4.19 1.08
C VAL A 80 4.29 5.38 1.78
N ARG A 81 5.10 6.40 2.07
CA ARG A 81 4.64 7.62 2.74
C ARG A 81 3.94 8.54 1.75
N PHE A 82 2.81 9.13 2.18
CA PHE A 82 2.02 10.01 1.33
C PHE A 82 2.69 11.36 1.06
N ASP A 83 3.53 11.83 1.98
CA ASP A 83 4.22 13.13 1.88
C ASP A 83 5.58 13.03 1.18
N SER A 84 5.80 11.97 0.42
CA SER A 84 7.08 11.72 -0.24
C SER A 84 7.02 12.03 -1.74
N ASP A 85 8.14 11.79 -2.42
CA ASP A 85 8.29 11.94 -3.87
C ASP A 85 7.67 10.79 -4.68
N VAL A 86 6.95 9.89 -4.03
CA VAL A 86 6.39 8.69 -4.67
C VAL A 86 5.06 9.02 -5.35
N ASP A 87 4.93 8.61 -6.60
CA ASP A 87 3.74 8.81 -7.41
C ASP A 87 2.80 7.60 -7.30
N LEU A 88 1.50 7.83 -7.47
CA LEU A 88 0.49 6.77 -7.53
C LEU A 88 0.80 5.71 -8.59
N SER A 89 1.47 6.08 -9.67
CA SER A 89 1.86 5.13 -10.72
C SER A 89 2.76 4.01 -10.23
N LEU A 90 3.37 4.16 -9.06
CA LEU A 90 4.20 3.11 -8.45
C LEU A 90 3.38 2.07 -7.68
N ILE A 91 2.08 2.26 -7.57
CA ILE A 91 1.18 1.27 -6.97
C ILE A 91 0.82 0.25 -8.04
N HIS A 92 1.53 -0.86 -8.04
CA HIS A 92 1.33 -1.96 -8.98
C HIS A 92 0.49 -3.06 -8.35
N ILE A 93 -0.52 -3.50 -9.08
CA ILE A 93 -1.41 -4.57 -8.66
C ILE A 93 -1.33 -5.72 -9.66
#